data_4127685ca557773fe5ab17f607076f5f
#
_entry.id   4127685ca557773fe5ab17f607076f5f
#
_cell.length_a   1.000
_cell.length_b   1.000
_cell.length_c   1.000
_cell.angle_alpha   90.00
_cell.angle_beta   90.00
_cell.angle_gamma   90.00
#
_symmetry.space_group_name_H-M   'P 1'
#
loop_
_entity.id
_entity.type
_entity.pdbx_description
1 polymer ?
#
loop_
_entity_poly.entity_id
_entity_poly.type
_entity_poly.pdbx_seq_one_letter_code
_entity_poly.pdbx_strand_id
1 'polypeptide(L)'
;MQKPIQIGITGGIGSGKSLVCKIFGVLGVPAYDADSRAKNLMTTDGILIDQIKKEFGSLSYDVKGGLNREFLSATVFSKQDKLKQLNALVHPRVAVDYKQWVEEHAGNKYVLKETALLFESGSYKELDKIILVTAPKEIRIERVLARDNHRTKEDVEKIIQNQISEEEKEAKANFIIRNNESELIVPQVVDLHKRFNSMN
;
A
#
# COMPACT_ATOMS: atom_id res chain seq x y z
N MET A 1 -2.12 -1.26 27.57
CA MET A 1 -2.18 -2.42 26.67
C MET A 1 -0.90 -2.45 25.84
N GLN A 2 -0.38 -3.63 25.53
CA GLN A 2 0.82 -3.75 24.71
C GLN A 2 0.47 -3.39 23.26
N LYS A 3 1.34 -2.62 22.60
CA LYS A 3 1.16 -2.25 21.18
C LYS A 3 1.25 -3.50 20.32
N PRO A 4 0.37 -3.73 19.33
CA PRO A 4 0.45 -4.88 18.45
C PRO A 4 1.72 -4.84 17.60
N ILE A 5 2.25 -6.01 17.24
CA ILE A 5 3.34 -6.10 16.25
C ILE A 5 2.82 -5.57 14.92
N GLN A 6 3.55 -4.67 14.30
CA GLN A 6 3.17 -4.04 13.04
C GLN A 6 3.92 -4.69 11.87
N ILE A 7 3.19 -5.32 10.98
CA ILE A 7 3.76 -6.10 9.88
C ILE A 7 3.37 -5.44 8.55
N GLY A 8 4.37 -5.01 7.78
CA GLY A 8 4.16 -4.51 6.44
C GLY A 8 3.90 -5.62 5.44
N ILE A 9 2.94 -5.42 4.54
CA ILE A 9 2.77 -6.26 3.35
C ILE A 9 3.01 -5.39 2.13
N THR A 10 3.99 -5.81 1.33
CA THR A 10 4.34 -5.14 0.08
C THR A 10 4.57 -6.14 -1.05
N GLY A 11 4.81 -5.62 -2.24
CA GLY A 11 5.07 -6.41 -3.46
C GLY A 11 4.74 -5.63 -4.70
N GLY A 12 5.25 -6.04 -5.85
CA GLY A 12 5.01 -5.40 -7.13
C GLY A 12 3.53 -5.33 -7.51
N ILE A 13 3.19 -4.44 -8.44
CA ILE A 13 1.84 -4.42 -9.02
C ILE A 13 1.52 -5.81 -9.59
N GLY A 14 0.31 -6.33 -9.32
CA GLY A 14 -0.12 -7.66 -9.78
C GLY A 14 0.39 -8.85 -8.95
N SER A 15 1.20 -8.65 -7.90
CA SER A 15 1.73 -9.75 -7.08
C SER A 15 0.69 -10.47 -6.21
N GLY A 16 -0.46 -9.84 -5.91
CA GLY A 16 -1.54 -10.44 -5.13
C GLY A 16 -1.55 -10.06 -3.65
N LYS A 17 -0.94 -8.94 -3.25
CA LYS A 17 -0.96 -8.42 -1.86
C LYS A 17 -2.35 -8.42 -1.24
N SER A 18 -3.33 -7.84 -1.93
CA SER A 18 -4.69 -7.72 -1.40
C SER A 18 -5.38 -9.07 -1.21
N LEU A 19 -5.02 -10.11 -1.99
CA LEU A 19 -5.47 -11.47 -1.74
C LEU A 19 -4.88 -12.01 -0.43
N VAL A 20 -3.58 -11.83 -0.23
CA VAL A 20 -2.89 -12.22 1.00
C VAL A 20 -3.49 -11.52 2.21
N CYS A 21 -3.74 -10.20 2.13
CA CYS A 21 -4.41 -9.45 3.20
C CYS A 21 -5.82 -9.96 3.49
N LYS A 22 -6.60 -10.34 2.47
CA LYS A 22 -7.93 -10.95 2.65
C LYS A 22 -7.85 -12.28 3.37
N ILE A 23 -6.86 -13.14 3.06
CA ILE A 23 -6.67 -14.42 3.76
C ILE A 23 -6.34 -14.19 5.24
N PHE A 24 -5.43 -13.26 5.56
CA PHE A 24 -5.18 -12.86 6.95
C PHE A 24 -6.44 -12.30 7.63
N GLY A 25 -7.26 -11.54 6.90
CA GLY A 25 -8.53 -11.02 7.40
C GLY A 25 -9.52 -12.13 7.80
N VAL A 26 -9.59 -13.23 7.04
CA VAL A 26 -10.37 -14.42 7.41
C VAL A 26 -9.85 -15.07 8.69
N LEU A 27 -8.55 -14.95 8.97
CA LEU A 27 -7.93 -15.42 10.22
C LEU A 27 -8.08 -14.40 11.39
N GLY A 28 -8.89 -13.33 11.21
CA GLY A 28 -9.16 -12.33 12.24
C GLY A 28 -8.09 -11.25 12.39
N VAL A 29 -7.17 -11.11 11.43
CA VAL A 29 -6.08 -10.13 11.49
C VAL A 29 -6.51 -8.83 10.82
N PRO A 30 -6.51 -7.68 11.53
CA PRO A 30 -6.79 -6.37 10.93
C PRO A 30 -5.71 -5.98 9.93
N ALA A 31 -6.15 -5.41 8.79
CA ALA A 31 -5.26 -4.91 7.76
C ALA A 31 -5.60 -3.44 7.40
N TYR A 32 -4.59 -2.59 7.48
CA TYR A 32 -4.65 -1.19 7.06
C TYR A 32 -4.19 -1.07 5.61
N ASP A 33 -5.09 -0.75 4.70
CA ASP A 33 -4.79 -0.46 3.30
C ASP A 33 -4.38 1.02 3.17
N ALA A 34 -3.08 1.28 3.15
CA ALA A 34 -2.54 2.63 3.12
C ALA A 34 -2.89 3.39 1.82
N ASP A 35 -3.00 2.70 0.70
CA ASP A 35 -3.29 3.31 -0.59
C ASP A 35 -4.77 3.77 -0.65
N SER A 36 -5.69 2.96 -0.14
CA SER A 36 -7.12 3.34 -0.01
C SER A 36 -7.34 4.42 1.04
N ARG A 37 -6.64 4.35 2.17
CA ARG A 37 -6.71 5.38 3.23
C ARG A 37 -6.19 6.72 2.74
N ALA A 38 -5.08 6.75 2.01
CA ALA A 38 -4.56 7.97 1.39
C ALA A 38 -5.60 8.65 0.48
N LYS A 39 -6.28 7.85 -0.37
CA LYS A 39 -7.36 8.36 -1.24
C LYS A 39 -8.55 8.89 -0.44
N ASN A 40 -8.91 8.23 0.66
CA ASN A 40 -9.98 8.68 1.54
C ASN A 40 -9.61 9.98 2.24
N LEU A 41 -8.42 10.08 2.83
CA LEU A 41 -7.96 11.27 3.53
C LEU A 41 -7.90 12.52 2.64
N MET A 42 -7.57 12.37 1.36
CA MET A 42 -7.64 13.48 0.41
C MET A 42 -9.06 14.06 0.24
N THR A 43 -10.10 13.37 0.71
CA THR A 43 -11.50 13.84 0.62
C THR A 43 -12.15 14.06 1.98
N THR A 44 -11.55 13.62 3.08
CA THR A 44 -12.14 13.68 4.42
C THR A 44 -11.30 14.42 5.46
N ASP A 45 -9.98 14.52 5.25
CA ASP A 45 -9.09 15.23 6.17
C ASP A 45 -9.01 16.71 5.81
N GLY A 46 -9.67 17.58 6.61
CA GLY A 46 -9.73 19.01 6.35
C GLY A 46 -8.36 19.68 6.23
N ILE A 47 -7.38 19.25 7.04
CA ILE A 47 -6.01 19.80 7.00
C ILE A 47 -5.37 19.45 5.64
N LEU A 48 -5.50 18.21 5.20
CA LEU A 48 -4.93 17.76 3.92
C LEU A 48 -5.62 18.45 2.73
N ILE A 49 -6.94 18.61 2.78
CA ILE A 49 -7.72 19.31 1.75
C ILE A 49 -7.21 20.76 1.60
N ASP A 50 -7.05 21.48 2.71
CA ASP A 50 -6.56 22.86 2.70
C ASP A 50 -5.12 22.96 2.17
N GLN A 51 -4.24 22.03 2.57
CA GLN A 51 -2.88 21.97 2.07
C GLN A 51 -2.82 21.69 0.56
N ILE A 52 -3.64 20.77 0.05
CA ILE A 52 -3.71 20.46 -1.38
C ILE A 52 -4.24 21.67 -2.16
N LYS A 53 -5.30 22.33 -1.69
CA LYS A 53 -5.82 23.55 -2.31
C LYS A 53 -4.77 24.66 -2.36
N LYS A 54 -4.01 24.84 -1.29
CA LYS A 54 -2.95 25.86 -1.21
C LYS A 54 -1.82 25.58 -2.20
N GLU A 55 -1.40 24.33 -2.34
CA GLU A 55 -0.24 23.93 -3.16
C GLU A 55 -0.59 23.80 -4.65
N PHE A 56 -1.78 23.24 -4.97
CA PHE A 56 -2.18 22.87 -6.33
C PHE A 56 -3.32 23.76 -6.89
N GLY A 57 -3.88 24.64 -6.06
CA GLY A 57 -4.96 25.53 -6.43
C GLY A 57 -6.35 24.97 -6.12
N SER A 58 -7.34 25.87 -6.06
CA SER A 58 -8.73 25.54 -5.70
C SER A 58 -9.40 24.57 -6.68
N LEU A 59 -8.95 24.49 -7.93
CA LEU A 59 -9.44 23.54 -8.94
C LEU A 59 -9.12 22.07 -8.60
N SER A 60 -8.27 21.81 -7.59
CA SER A 60 -8.01 20.46 -7.07
C SER A 60 -9.26 19.82 -6.48
N TYR A 61 -10.29 20.62 -6.16
CA TYR A 61 -11.57 20.14 -5.66
C TYR A 61 -12.72 20.77 -6.44
N ASP A 62 -13.82 20.04 -6.58
CA ASP A 62 -15.04 20.56 -7.19
C ASP A 62 -15.85 21.43 -6.21
N VAL A 63 -16.93 22.03 -6.70
CA VAL A 63 -17.81 22.89 -5.91
C VAL A 63 -18.57 22.15 -4.78
N LYS A 64 -18.64 20.82 -4.85
CA LYS A 64 -19.24 19.95 -3.83
C LYS A 64 -18.22 19.44 -2.81
N GLY A 65 -16.94 19.83 -2.93
CA GLY A 65 -15.83 19.38 -2.09
C GLY A 65 -15.23 18.04 -2.50
N GLY A 66 -15.63 17.47 -3.61
CA GLY A 66 -15.04 16.25 -4.17
C GLY A 66 -13.67 16.51 -4.79
N LEU A 67 -12.75 15.54 -4.66
CA LEU A 67 -11.42 15.64 -5.28
C LEU A 67 -11.52 15.62 -6.80
N ASN A 68 -11.04 16.66 -7.46
CA ASN A 68 -10.92 16.73 -8.93
C ASN A 68 -9.71 15.89 -9.37
N ARG A 69 -9.95 14.59 -9.55
CA ARG A 69 -8.90 13.61 -9.87
C ARG A 69 -8.26 13.88 -11.23
N GLU A 70 -9.03 14.33 -12.20
CA GLU A 70 -8.54 14.64 -13.54
C GLU A 70 -7.55 15.80 -13.49
N PHE A 71 -7.93 16.92 -12.89
CA PHE A 71 -7.07 18.08 -12.70
C PHE A 71 -5.79 17.72 -11.92
N LEU A 72 -5.94 17.04 -10.79
CA LEU A 72 -4.80 16.70 -9.94
C LEU A 72 -3.85 15.71 -10.65
N SER A 73 -4.38 14.69 -11.33
CA SER A 73 -3.60 13.75 -12.14
C SER A 73 -2.83 14.50 -13.24
N ALA A 74 -3.49 15.33 -14.04
CA ALA A 74 -2.84 16.11 -15.10
C ALA A 74 -1.71 16.99 -14.53
N THR A 75 -1.94 17.57 -13.34
CA THR A 75 -0.95 18.44 -12.68
C THR A 75 0.26 17.67 -12.16
N VAL A 76 0.05 16.52 -11.51
CA VAL A 76 1.15 15.78 -10.87
C VAL A 76 1.90 14.85 -11.83
N PHE A 77 1.23 14.29 -12.85
CA PHE A 77 1.90 13.43 -13.84
C PHE A 77 2.74 14.21 -14.86
N SER A 78 2.46 15.50 -15.05
CA SER A 78 3.24 16.34 -15.95
C SER A 78 4.65 16.65 -15.44
N LYS A 79 4.90 16.56 -14.11
CA LYS A 79 6.17 16.91 -13.47
C LYS A 79 6.42 16.03 -12.25
N GLN A 80 7.54 15.30 -12.24
CA GLN A 80 7.95 14.42 -11.15
C GLN A 80 8.01 15.13 -9.78
N ASP A 81 8.37 16.42 -9.78
CA ASP A 81 8.42 17.23 -8.57
C ASP A 81 7.03 17.50 -7.98
N LYS A 82 5.99 17.64 -8.82
CA LYS A 82 4.61 17.83 -8.35
C LYS A 82 4.07 16.58 -7.65
N LEU A 83 4.41 15.39 -8.14
CA LEU A 83 4.06 14.14 -7.46
C LEU A 83 4.77 14.03 -6.10
N LYS A 84 6.04 14.42 -6.01
CA LYS A 84 6.76 14.46 -4.73
C LYS A 84 6.13 15.44 -3.75
N GLN A 85 5.72 16.63 -4.22
CA GLN A 85 5.01 17.62 -3.41
C GLN A 85 3.69 17.06 -2.87
N LEU A 86 2.86 16.42 -3.71
CA LEU A 86 1.62 15.80 -3.27
C LEU A 86 1.88 14.72 -2.21
N ASN A 87 2.84 13.84 -2.46
CA ASN A 87 3.22 12.79 -1.51
C ASN A 87 3.73 13.36 -0.17
N ALA A 88 4.46 14.47 -0.20
CA ALA A 88 4.94 15.14 1.01
C ALA A 88 3.79 15.73 1.87
N LEU A 89 2.64 16.04 1.29
CA LEU A 89 1.44 16.43 2.03
C LEU A 89 0.64 15.21 2.52
N VAL A 90 0.49 14.19 1.68
CA VAL A 90 -0.36 13.03 1.98
C VAL A 90 0.28 12.09 3.01
N HIS A 91 1.58 11.76 2.88
CA HIS A 91 2.22 10.76 3.73
C HIS A 91 2.17 11.07 5.23
N PRO A 92 2.40 12.32 5.70
CA PRO A 92 2.27 12.65 7.11
C PRO A 92 0.85 12.43 7.66
N ARG A 93 -0.18 12.72 6.85
CA ARG A 93 -1.57 12.53 7.27
C ARG A 93 -1.93 11.04 7.34
N VAL A 94 -1.45 10.25 6.40
CA VAL A 94 -1.57 8.78 6.44
C VAL A 94 -0.84 8.20 7.66
N ALA A 95 0.32 8.73 8.01
CA ALA A 95 1.06 8.27 9.20
C ALA A 95 0.29 8.55 10.51
N VAL A 96 -0.34 9.73 10.63
CA VAL A 96 -1.21 10.07 11.77
C VAL A 96 -2.42 9.14 11.85
N ASP A 97 -3.12 8.95 10.73
CA ASP A 97 -4.28 8.06 10.62
C ASP A 97 -3.90 6.60 10.94
N TYR A 98 -2.77 6.13 10.43
CA TYR A 98 -2.26 4.79 10.74
C TYR A 98 -1.97 4.60 12.23
N LYS A 99 -1.33 5.59 12.87
CA LYS A 99 -1.02 5.54 14.30
C LYS A 99 -2.29 5.42 15.13
N GLN A 100 -3.31 6.23 14.85
CA GLN A 100 -4.61 6.15 15.51
C GLN A 100 -5.26 4.78 15.28
N TRP A 101 -5.25 4.29 14.04
CA TRP A 101 -5.79 2.98 13.70
C TRP A 101 -5.09 1.85 14.46
N VAL A 102 -3.76 1.89 14.63
CA VAL A 102 -3.01 0.92 15.44
C VAL A 102 -3.44 0.96 16.92
N GLU A 103 -3.68 2.14 17.47
CA GLU A 103 -4.17 2.33 18.86
C GLU A 103 -5.56 1.70 19.03
N GLU A 104 -6.46 1.87 18.06
CA GLU A 104 -7.79 1.24 18.04
C GLU A 104 -7.73 -0.29 17.99
N HIS A 105 -6.62 -0.85 17.49
CA HIS A 105 -6.38 -2.28 17.37
C HIS A 105 -5.38 -2.84 18.41
N ALA A 106 -5.15 -2.12 19.51
CA ALA A 106 -4.19 -2.51 20.57
C ALA A 106 -4.50 -3.86 21.26
N GLY A 107 -5.72 -4.40 21.10
CA GLY A 107 -6.08 -5.75 21.58
C GLY A 107 -5.59 -6.90 20.69
N ASN A 108 -5.09 -6.63 19.51
CA ASN A 108 -4.60 -7.64 18.59
C ASN A 108 -3.14 -7.99 18.86
N LYS A 109 -2.75 -9.24 18.65
CA LYS A 109 -1.34 -9.68 18.72
C LYS A 109 -0.49 -8.94 17.70
N TYR A 110 -0.99 -8.83 16.49
CA TYR A 110 -0.36 -8.11 15.40
C TYR A 110 -1.40 -7.53 14.44
N VAL A 111 -0.96 -6.56 13.66
CA VAL A 111 -1.74 -5.90 12.61
C VAL A 111 -0.94 -5.82 11.32
N LEU A 112 -1.63 -5.67 10.19
CA LEU A 112 -1.00 -5.56 8.88
C LEU A 112 -1.13 -4.14 8.33
N LYS A 113 -0.09 -3.67 7.63
CA LYS A 113 -0.10 -2.45 6.81
C LYS A 113 0.21 -2.81 5.37
N GLU A 114 -0.80 -2.77 4.50
CA GLU A 114 -0.63 -3.00 3.07
C GLU A 114 -0.26 -1.69 2.36
N THR A 115 0.78 -1.71 1.56
CA THR A 115 1.09 -0.65 0.58
C THR A 115 2.00 -1.17 -0.52
N ALA A 116 1.80 -0.67 -1.75
CA ALA A 116 2.61 -1.02 -2.90
C ALA A 116 4.01 -0.36 -2.87
N LEU A 117 4.14 0.79 -2.21
CA LEU A 117 5.35 1.62 -2.19
C LEU A 117 6.01 1.66 -0.80
N LEU A 118 6.02 0.54 -0.08
CA LEU A 118 6.53 0.43 1.28
C LEU A 118 7.99 0.87 1.41
N PHE A 119 8.83 0.40 0.50
CA PHE A 119 10.26 0.67 0.50
C PHE A 119 10.57 2.06 -0.08
N GLU A 120 9.91 2.41 -1.18
CA GLU A 120 10.08 3.69 -1.88
C GLU A 120 9.69 4.88 -1.00
N SER A 121 8.65 4.75 -0.20
CA SER A 121 8.21 5.78 0.76
C SER A 121 9.06 5.84 2.03
N GLY A 122 9.87 4.82 2.29
CA GLY A 122 10.62 4.68 3.55
C GLY A 122 9.78 4.28 4.76
N SER A 123 8.46 4.07 4.61
CA SER A 123 7.55 3.75 5.72
C SER A 123 7.79 2.37 6.34
N TYR A 124 8.59 1.52 5.70
CA TYR A 124 9.04 0.24 6.26
C TYR A 124 9.83 0.37 7.55
N LYS A 125 10.49 1.53 7.78
CA LYS A 125 11.33 1.79 8.97
C LYS A 125 10.53 1.83 10.28
N GLU A 126 9.23 2.04 10.19
CA GLU A 126 8.32 2.12 11.33
C GLU A 126 7.65 0.79 11.66
N LEU A 127 7.98 -0.27 10.92
CA LEU A 127 7.35 -1.58 11.03
C LEU A 127 8.31 -2.61 11.63
N ASP A 128 7.74 -3.55 12.39
CA ASP A 128 8.53 -4.57 13.08
C ASP A 128 9.01 -5.67 12.13
N LYS A 129 8.17 -6.05 11.15
CA LYS A 129 8.45 -7.09 10.16
C LYS A 129 7.84 -6.72 8.81
N ILE A 130 8.35 -7.34 7.75
CA ILE A 130 7.90 -7.11 6.39
C ILE A 130 7.67 -8.45 5.70
N ILE A 131 6.49 -8.60 5.10
CA ILE A 131 6.14 -9.66 4.16
C ILE A 131 6.20 -9.10 2.75
N LEU A 132 7.00 -9.71 1.88
CA LEU A 132 6.99 -9.48 0.45
C LEU A 132 6.09 -10.52 -0.22
N VAL A 133 5.11 -10.07 -0.99
CA VAL A 133 4.34 -10.93 -1.87
C VAL A 133 4.93 -10.81 -3.27
N THR A 134 5.47 -11.91 -3.81
CA THR A 134 6.13 -11.93 -5.12
C THR A 134 5.41 -12.87 -6.09
N ALA A 135 5.52 -12.56 -7.38
CA ALA A 135 5.07 -13.40 -8.50
C ALA A 135 5.92 -13.08 -9.75
N PRO A 136 6.09 -14.02 -10.69
CA PRO A 136 6.76 -13.78 -11.95
C PRO A 136 6.18 -12.56 -12.68
N LYS A 137 7.06 -11.81 -13.36
CA LYS A 137 6.68 -10.55 -14.03
C LYS A 137 5.54 -10.75 -15.03
N GLU A 138 5.58 -11.81 -15.80
CA GLU A 138 4.59 -12.14 -16.82
C GLU A 138 3.22 -12.36 -16.18
N ILE A 139 3.14 -13.17 -15.13
CA ILE A 139 1.91 -13.43 -14.37
C ILE A 139 1.35 -12.14 -13.76
N ARG A 140 2.22 -11.27 -13.26
CA ARG A 140 1.79 -9.96 -12.71
C ARG A 140 1.16 -9.08 -13.77
N ILE A 141 1.77 -9.01 -14.96
CA ILE A 141 1.25 -8.24 -16.10
C ILE A 141 -0.13 -8.78 -16.50
N GLU A 142 -0.25 -10.10 -16.73
CA GLU A 142 -1.51 -10.74 -17.10
C GLU A 142 -2.63 -10.44 -16.08
N ARG A 143 -2.35 -10.57 -14.80
CA ARG A 143 -3.33 -10.28 -13.73
C ARG A 143 -3.78 -8.82 -13.71
N VAL A 144 -2.87 -7.89 -13.99
CA VAL A 144 -3.22 -6.46 -14.04
C VAL A 144 -4.07 -6.17 -15.26
N LEU A 145 -3.71 -6.68 -16.44
CA LEU A 145 -4.50 -6.50 -17.67
C LEU A 145 -5.89 -7.10 -17.56
N ALA A 146 -6.01 -8.28 -16.93
CA ALA A 146 -7.32 -8.92 -16.71
C ALA A 146 -8.21 -8.14 -15.73
N ARG A 147 -7.63 -7.43 -14.76
CA ARG A 147 -8.36 -6.63 -13.77
C ARG A 147 -8.69 -5.23 -14.26
N ASP A 148 -7.74 -4.58 -14.91
CA ASP A 148 -7.76 -3.14 -15.25
C ASP A 148 -7.83 -2.98 -16.78
N ASN A 149 -9.01 -3.19 -17.39
CA ASN A 149 -9.24 -3.21 -18.84
C ASN A 149 -8.85 -1.93 -19.59
N HIS A 150 -8.61 -0.82 -18.86
CA HIS A 150 -8.18 0.47 -19.43
C HIS A 150 -6.66 0.61 -19.53
N ARG A 151 -5.88 -0.35 -19.02
CA ARG A 151 -4.41 -0.31 -19.05
C ARG A 151 -3.87 -1.10 -20.22
N THR A 152 -2.78 -0.60 -20.79
CA THR A 152 -1.97 -1.33 -21.75
C THR A 152 -0.84 -2.08 -21.03
N LYS A 153 -0.21 -3.02 -21.74
CA LYS A 153 0.99 -3.71 -21.23
C LYS A 153 2.12 -2.73 -20.93
N GLU A 154 2.31 -1.74 -21.79
CA GLU A 154 3.30 -0.69 -21.65
C GLU A 154 3.07 0.15 -20.39
N ASP A 155 1.82 0.43 -20.03
CA ASP A 155 1.49 1.14 -18.80
C ASP A 155 1.88 0.33 -17.56
N VAL A 156 1.62 -0.98 -17.58
CA VAL A 156 1.98 -1.87 -16.48
C VAL A 156 3.50 -2.00 -16.35
N GLU A 157 4.21 -2.14 -17.46
CA GLU A 157 5.68 -2.20 -17.48
C GLU A 157 6.32 -0.92 -16.95
N LYS A 158 5.80 0.26 -17.30
CA LYS A 158 6.24 1.54 -16.73
C LYS A 158 6.06 1.59 -15.22
N ILE A 159 4.94 1.07 -14.70
CA ILE A 159 4.71 1.00 -13.25
C ILE A 159 5.74 0.07 -12.59
N ILE A 160 6.02 -1.09 -13.20
CA ILE A 160 7.03 -2.03 -12.69
C ILE A 160 8.42 -1.38 -12.67
N GLN A 161 8.80 -0.65 -13.71
CA GLN A 161 10.09 0.06 -13.81
C GLN A 161 10.26 1.17 -12.77
N ASN A 162 9.15 1.78 -12.32
CA ASN A 162 9.16 2.83 -11.28
C ASN A 162 9.20 2.27 -9.85
N GLN A 163 9.07 0.96 -9.67
CA GLN A 163 9.24 0.29 -8.38
C GLN A 163 10.69 -0.19 -8.25
N ILE A 164 11.21 -0.29 -7.02
CA ILE A 164 12.51 -0.91 -6.78
C ILE A 164 12.48 -2.38 -7.25
N SER A 165 13.65 -2.94 -7.56
CA SER A 165 13.75 -4.28 -8.12
C SER A 165 13.22 -5.37 -7.16
N GLU A 166 12.84 -6.52 -7.67
CA GLU A 166 12.36 -7.62 -6.81
C GLU A 166 13.48 -8.13 -5.91
N GLU A 167 14.73 -8.16 -6.40
CA GLU A 167 15.91 -8.56 -5.64
C GLU A 167 16.15 -7.62 -4.45
N GLU A 168 16.01 -6.31 -4.66
CA GLU A 168 16.12 -5.34 -3.58
C GLU A 168 15.01 -5.47 -2.54
N LYS A 169 13.78 -5.81 -2.97
CA LYS A 169 12.66 -6.06 -2.07
C LYS A 169 12.89 -7.32 -1.25
N GLU A 170 13.36 -8.40 -1.90
CA GLU A 170 13.67 -9.67 -1.23
C GLU A 170 14.76 -9.49 -0.16
N ALA A 171 15.81 -8.71 -0.48
CA ALA A 171 16.89 -8.43 0.47
C ALA A 171 16.43 -7.65 1.72
N LYS A 172 15.33 -6.87 1.61
CA LYS A 172 14.78 -6.06 2.70
C LYS A 172 13.61 -6.73 3.44
N ALA A 173 13.02 -7.78 2.89
CA ALA A 173 11.88 -8.45 3.48
C ALA A 173 12.32 -9.49 4.54
N ASN A 174 11.49 -9.65 5.59
CA ASN A 174 11.72 -10.70 6.58
C ASN A 174 11.09 -12.04 6.16
N PHE A 175 10.01 -11.96 5.37
CA PHE A 175 9.25 -13.12 4.90
C PHE A 175 8.83 -12.91 3.45
N ILE A 176 8.75 -14.00 2.71
CA ILE A 176 8.33 -13.99 1.31
C ILE A 176 7.14 -14.94 1.16
N ILE A 177 6.07 -14.46 0.53
CA ILE A 177 4.95 -15.27 0.05
C ILE A 177 5.03 -15.34 -1.46
N ARG A 178 5.18 -16.55 -2.00
CA ARG A 178 5.25 -16.80 -3.44
C ARG A 178 3.86 -17.06 -4.00
N ASN A 179 3.44 -16.22 -4.93
CA ASN A 179 2.16 -16.30 -5.63
C ASN A 179 2.39 -16.60 -7.13
N ASN A 180 3.11 -17.68 -7.38
CA ASN A 180 3.64 -18.10 -8.69
C ASN A 180 2.81 -19.17 -9.39
N GLU A 181 1.59 -19.44 -8.91
CA GLU A 181 0.64 -20.48 -9.40
C GLU A 181 1.06 -21.93 -9.17
N SER A 182 2.31 -22.18 -8.81
CA SER A 182 2.80 -23.51 -8.43
C SER A 182 2.74 -23.78 -6.93
N GLU A 183 2.73 -22.72 -6.12
CA GLU A 183 2.68 -22.79 -4.68
C GLU A 183 1.34 -22.26 -4.14
N LEU A 184 0.72 -23.01 -3.24
CA LEU A 184 -0.52 -22.57 -2.60
C LEU A 184 -0.25 -21.42 -1.60
N ILE A 185 -1.00 -20.33 -1.72
CA ILE A 185 -0.86 -19.15 -0.86
C ILE A 185 -1.36 -19.43 0.57
N VAL A 186 -2.50 -20.13 0.70
CA VAL A 186 -3.17 -20.32 2.00
C VAL A 186 -2.25 -20.99 3.01
N PRO A 187 -1.53 -22.10 2.71
CA PRO A 187 -0.58 -22.69 3.65
C PRO A 187 0.52 -21.74 4.09
N GLN A 188 1.07 -20.90 3.16
CA GLN A 188 2.10 -19.93 3.46
C GLN A 188 1.59 -18.86 4.46
N VAL A 189 0.37 -18.36 4.23
CA VAL A 189 -0.26 -17.38 5.12
C VAL A 189 -0.55 -17.97 6.50
N VAL A 190 -1.07 -19.21 6.57
CA VAL A 190 -1.37 -19.89 7.83
C VAL A 190 -0.10 -20.14 8.64
N ASP A 191 1.01 -20.52 7.99
CA ASP A 191 2.30 -20.69 8.68
C ASP A 191 2.79 -19.37 9.27
N LEU A 192 2.78 -18.29 8.50
CA LEU A 192 3.14 -16.96 9.00
C LEU A 192 2.21 -16.49 10.12
N HIS A 193 0.90 -16.73 10.01
CA HIS A 193 -0.06 -16.39 11.07
C HIS A 193 0.29 -17.09 12.39
N LYS A 194 0.62 -18.39 12.36
CA LYS A 194 1.05 -19.14 13.54
C LYS A 194 2.33 -18.56 14.15
N ARG A 195 3.32 -18.24 13.31
CA ARG A 195 4.59 -17.62 13.75
C ARG A 195 4.35 -16.27 14.42
N PHE A 196 3.54 -15.40 13.83
CA PHE A 196 3.26 -14.06 14.40
C PHE A 196 2.48 -14.14 15.71
N ASN A 197 1.56 -15.09 15.85
CA ASN A 197 0.85 -15.32 17.10
C ASN A 197 1.75 -15.85 18.23
N SER A 198 2.89 -16.47 17.90
CA SER A 198 3.88 -16.96 18.86
C SER A 198 5.01 -15.97 19.16
N MET A 199 5.07 -14.84 18.44
CA MET A 199 5.99 -13.74 18.77
C MET A 199 5.48 -13.01 20.01
N ASN A 200 6.36 -12.79 20.97
CA ASN A 200 6.09 -12.03 22.20
C ASN A 200 6.47 -10.56 22.02
#